data_bf1c00208ea6427f92b0e262608a625d
#
_entry.id   bf1c00208ea6427f92b0e262608a625d
#
_cell.length_a   1.000
_cell.length_b   1.000
_cell.length_c   1.000
_cell.angle_alpha   90.00
_cell.angle_beta   90.00
_cell.angle_gamma   90.00
#
_symmetry.space_group_name_H-M   'P 1'
#
loop_
_entity.id
_entity.type
_entity.pdbx_description
1 polymer ?
#
loop_
_entity_poly.entity_id
_entity_poly.type
_entity_poly.pdbx_seq_one_letter_code
_entity_poly.pdbx_strand_id
1 'polypeptide(L)'
;MSDGFAPKQENWLSRVARQVPGFRGYFEREDRRAADEAQRRALAERLHRSGAALGGLSQRWLAAGAIDALPLVDALRRRLDVLINRLGNAPRGYSAFFDRQQIDAARLEAVYQYDSELLWDVELLAKKIEEAVSSAAAADAPSLFNELTAAVAVVEERVAGRENVLRDL
;
A
#
# COMPACT_ATOMS: atom_id res chain seq x y z
N MET A 1 -9.36 38.14 2.73
CA MET A 1 -10.19 37.34 1.80
C MET A 1 -9.31 36.12 1.43
N SER A 2 -9.18 35.15 2.24
CA SER A 2 -10.11 34.11 2.77
C SER A 2 -10.60 33.18 1.69
N ASP A 3 -10.23 31.97 1.94
CA ASP A 3 -10.95 30.75 1.65
C ASP A 3 -10.76 30.06 0.30
N GLY A 4 -10.05 28.99 0.40
CA GLY A 4 -9.97 27.94 -0.60
C GLY A 4 -9.37 26.64 -0.08
N PHE A 5 -9.55 26.34 1.21
CA PHE A 5 -9.10 25.05 1.74
C PHE A 5 -10.18 23.98 1.54
N ALA A 6 -9.87 23.01 0.73
CA ALA A 6 -10.75 22.01 0.17
C ALA A 6 -11.31 21.02 1.20
N PRO A 7 -12.64 20.87 1.33
CA PRO A 7 -13.27 19.85 2.19
C PRO A 7 -13.25 18.43 1.65
N LYS A 8 -12.58 18.18 0.51
CA LYS A 8 -12.55 16.84 -0.14
C LYS A 8 -11.57 15.86 0.46
N GLN A 9 -10.49 16.31 1.12
CA GLN A 9 -9.50 15.41 1.72
C GLN A 9 -9.96 14.80 3.06
N GLU A 10 -10.65 15.56 3.90
CA GLU A 10 -11.17 15.05 5.18
C GLU A 10 -12.17 13.90 5.02
N ASN A 11 -13.07 13.98 4.04
CA ASN A 11 -14.09 12.95 3.82
C ASN A 11 -13.50 11.62 3.30
N TRP A 12 -12.38 11.67 2.61
CA TRP A 12 -11.73 10.48 2.09
C TRP A 12 -10.90 9.77 3.17
N LEU A 13 -10.04 10.50 3.86
CA LEU A 13 -9.26 10.00 5.00
C LEU A 13 -10.17 9.40 6.08
N SER A 14 -11.29 10.05 6.39
CA SER A 14 -12.27 9.55 7.36
C SER A 14 -12.98 8.29 6.88
N ARG A 15 -13.14 8.10 5.57
CA ARG A 15 -13.77 6.91 5.00
C ARG A 15 -12.81 5.74 5.01
N VAL A 16 -11.55 5.97 4.66
CA VAL A 16 -10.49 4.97 4.68
C VAL A 16 -10.11 4.61 6.12
N ALA A 17 -9.99 5.59 7.00
CA ALA A 17 -9.76 5.39 8.43
C ALA A 17 -10.86 4.55 9.12
N ARG A 18 -12.09 4.55 8.57
CA ARG A 18 -13.18 3.68 9.04
C ARG A 18 -13.09 2.27 8.51
N GLN A 19 -12.44 2.05 7.37
CA GLN A 19 -12.28 0.74 6.74
C GLN A 19 -11.04 -0.01 7.21
N VAL A 20 -10.05 0.71 7.77
CA VAL A 20 -8.82 0.11 8.30
C VAL A 20 -8.95 -0.03 9.82
N PRO A 21 -9.07 -1.26 10.34
CA PRO A 21 -9.06 -1.50 11.77
C PRO A 21 -7.74 -0.98 12.37
N GLY A 22 -7.81 -0.22 13.45
CA GLY A 22 -6.62 0.25 14.16
C GLY A 22 -6.22 1.71 13.92
N PHE A 23 -6.73 2.41 12.91
CA PHE A 23 -6.39 3.82 12.67
C PHE A 23 -6.80 4.76 13.85
N ARG A 24 -7.74 4.35 14.68
CA ARG A 24 -8.16 5.08 15.89
C ARG A 24 -7.28 4.80 17.13
N GLY A 25 -6.56 3.67 17.15
CA GLY A 25 -5.82 3.19 18.33
C GLY A 25 -4.47 3.84 18.58
N TYR A 26 -4.01 4.70 17.69
CA TYR A 26 -2.72 5.38 17.86
C TYR A 26 -2.66 6.34 19.06
N PHE A 27 -3.80 6.72 19.62
CA PHE A 27 -3.85 7.70 20.72
C PHE A 27 -3.59 7.10 22.09
N GLU A 28 -3.84 5.80 22.30
CA GLU A 28 -3.63 5.13 23.58
C GLU A 28 -2.40 4.22 23.51
N ARG A 29 -1.54 4.29 24.54
CA ARG A 29 -0.21 3.66 24.58
C ARG A 29 -0.22 2.14 24.35
N GLU A 30 -1.23 1.46 24.89
CA GLU A 30 -1.31 0.00 24.87
C GLU A 30 -1.74 -0.56 23.51
N ASP A 31 -2.42 0.25 22.69
CA ASP A 31 -2.99 -0.20 21.43
C ASP A 31 -2.15 0.11 20.19
N ARG A 32 -1.08 0.92 20.31
CA ARG A 32 -0.29 1.40 19.15
C ARG A 32 0.31 0.27 18.34
N ARG A 33 0.88 -0.72 19.02
CA ARG A 33 1.48 -1.88 18.36
C ARG A 33 0.44 -2.74 17.64
N ALA A 34 -0.68 -2.99 18.31
CA ALA A 34 -1.78 -3.74 17.72
C ALA A 34 -2.43 -2.98 16.55
N ALA A 35 -2.56 -1.66 16.68
CA ALA A 35 -3.06 -0.79 15.62
C ALA A 35 -2.16 -0.80 14.39
N ASP A 36 -0.83 -0.68 14.58
CA ASP A 36 0.16 -0.77 13.51
C ASP A 36 0.12 -2.13 12.80
N GLU A 37 0.10 -3.21 13.55
CA GLU A 37 0.00 -4.56 12.96
C GLU A 37 -1.31 -4.73 12.15
N ALA A 38 -2.43 -4.26 12.68
CA ALA A 38 -3.72 -4.33 12.01
C ALA A 38 -3.72 -3.51 10.70
N GLN A 39 -3.13 -2.31 10.73
CA GLN A 39 -3.01 -1.46 9.54
C GLN A 39 -2.13 -2.13 8.48
N ARG A 40 -0.94 -2.59 8.82
CA ARG A 40 -0.05 -3.27 7.87
C ARG A 40 -0.71 -4.50 7.25
N ARG A 41 -1.41 -5.30 8.06
CA ARG A 41 -2.16 -6.46 7.59
C ARG A 41 -3.28 -6.06 6.63
N ALA A 42 -4.02 -4.99 6.92
CA ALA A 42 -5.08 -4.49 6.05
C ALA A 42 -4.55 -4.00 4.69
N LEU A 43 -3.39 -3.31 4.68
CA LEU A 43 -2.73 -2.86 3.45
C LEU A 43 -2.22 -4.06 2.62
N ALA A 44 -1.58 -5.02 3.28
CA ALA A 44 -1.12 -6.25 2.62
C ALA A 44 -2.30 -7.03 2.01
N GLU A 45 -3.41 -7.17 2.73
CA GLU A 45 -4.62 -7.83 2.26
C GLU A 45 -5.28 -7.08 1.08
N ARG A 46 -5.26 -5.74 1.10
CA ARG A 46 -5.77 -4.92 -0.01
C ARG A 46 -5.00 -5.17 -1.30
N LEU A 47 -3.66 -5.20 -1.23
CA LEU A 47 -2.81 -5.51 -2.38
C LEU A 47 -2.92 -6.97 -2.81
N HIS A 48 -3.03 -7.89 -1.88
CA HIS A 48 -3.21 -9.31 -2.18
C HIS A 48 -4.47 -9.55 -3.01
N ARG A 49 -5.60 -8.95 -2.62
CA ARG A 49 -6.86 -9.06 -3.38
C ARG A 49 -6.73 -8.50 -4.80
N SER A 50 -6.10 -7.34 -4.96
CA SER A 50 -5.89 -6.74 -6.30
C SER A 50 -4.92 -7.57 -7.13
N GLY A 51 -3.82 -8.05 -6.52
CA GLY A 51 -2.84 -8.91 -7.19
C GLY A 51 -3.42 -10.25 -7.64
N ALA A 52 -4.33 -10.84 -6.87
CA ALA A 52 -5.02 -12.08 -7.24
C ALA A 52 -5.82 -11.93 -8.56
N ALA A 53 -6.37 -10.74 -8.82
CA ALA A 53 -7.10 -10.46 -10.05
C ALA A 53 -6.23 -10.51 -11.32
N LEU A 54 -4.90 -10.35 -11.21
CA LEU A 54 -3.97 -10.49 -12.34
C LEU A 54 -4.00 -11.91 -12.96
N GLY A 55 -4.41 -12.92 -12.20
CA GLY A 55 -4.63 -14.26 -12.74
C GLY A 55 -5.67 -14.31 -13.87
N GLY A 56 -6.75 -13.55 -13.72
CA GLY A 56 -7.78 -13.43 -14.75
C GLY A 56 -7.27 -12.71 -16.01
N LEU A 57 -6.38 -11.73 -15.85
CA LEU A 57 -5.73 -11.05 -16.98
C LEU A 57 -4.86 -12.04 -17.78
N SER A 58 -4.03 -12.84 -17.08
CA SER A 58 -3.19 -13.87 -17.71
C SER A 58 -4.03 -14.87 -18.51
N GLN A 59 -5.15 -15.32 -17.97
CA GLN A 59 -6.05 -16.27 -18.67
C GLN A 59 -6.66 -15.66 -19.93
N ARG A 60 -7.12 -14.40 -19.87
CA ARG A 60 -7.67 -13.71 -21.04
C ARG A 60 -6.62 -13.54 -22.15
N TRP A 61 -5.41 -13.14 -21.79
CA TRP A 61 -4.34 -12.92 -22.75
C TRP A 61 -3.84 -14.24 -23.35
N LEU A 62 -3.79 -15.29 -22.56
CA LEU A 62 -3.50 -16.64 -23.05
C LEU A 62 -4.54 -17.08 -24.09
N ALA A 63 -5.83 -16.89 -23.79
CA ALA A 63 -6.93 -17.20 -24.71
C ALA A 63 -6.90 -16.36 -25.98
N ALA A 64 -6.36 -15.14 -25.92
CA ALA A 64 -6.15 -14.25 -27.06
C ALA A 64 -4.84 -14.55 -27.82
N GLY A 65 -4.05 -15.56 -27.42
CA GLY A 65 -2.76 -15.90 -28.05
C GLY A 65 -1.60 -14.96 -27.71
N ALA A 66 -1.77 -14.06 -26.73
CA ALA A 66 -0.75 -13.07 -26.34
C ALA A 66 0.27 -13.67 -25.36
N ILE A 67 0.96 -14.73 -25.76
CA ILE A 67 1.89 -15.50 -24.90
C ILE A 67 3.05 -14.63 -24.43
N ASP A 68 3.54 -13.71 -25.26
CA ASP A 68 4.68 -12.84 -24.96
C ASP A 68 4.39 -11.84 -23.81
N ALA A 69 3.12 -11.58 -23.52
CA ALA A 69 2.71 -10.70 -22.41
C ALA A 69 2.70 -11.42 -21.05
N LEU A 70 2.64 -12.75 -21.00
CA LEU A 70 2.51 -13.51 -19.75
C LEU A 70 3.71 -13.33 -18.80
N PRO A 71 4.98 -13.33 -19.27
CA PRO A 71 6.12 -13.08 -18.39
C PRO A 71 6.07 -11.73 -17.67
N LEU A 72 5.45 -10.71 -18.27
CA LEU A 72 5.26 -9.39 -17.64
C LEU A 72 4.30 -9.49 -16.45
N VAL A 73 3.17 -10.18 -16.61
CA VAL A 73 2.22 -10.43 -15.50
C VAL A 73 2.90 -11.15 -14.37
N ASP A 74 3.67 -12.19 -14.66
CA ASP A 74 4.37 -12.97 -13.65
C ASP A 74 5.45 -12.15 -12.93
N ALA A 75 6.15 -11.28 -13.63
CA ALA A 75 7.13 -10.37 -13.02
C ALA A 75 6.45 -9.38 -12.05
N LEU A 76 5.32 -8.80 -12.45
CA LEU A 76 4.54 -7.91 -11.59
C LEU A 76 4.01 -8.64 -10.35
N ARG A 77 3.46 -9.85 -10.53
CA ARG A 77 2.95 -10.66 -9.40
C ARG A 77 4.06 -10.94 -8.38
N ARG A 78 5.22 -11.41 -8.83
CA ARG A 78 6.37 -11.65 -7.93
C ARG A 78 6.76 -10.39 -7.16
N ARG A 79 6.76 -9.24 -7.81
CA ARG A 79 7.10 -7.97 -7.15
C ARG A 79 6.05 -7.54 -6.14
N LEU A 80 4.77 -7.72 -6.47
CA LEU A 80 3.67 -7.51 -5.52
C LEU A 80 3.74 -8.44 -4.32
N ASP A 81 4.04 -9.72 -4.54
CA ASP A 81 4.18 -10.70 -3.45
C ASP A 81 5.29 -10.31 -2.46
N VAL A 82 6.43 -9.81 -2.96
CA VAL A 82 7.51 -9.27 -2.13
C VAL A 82 7.04 -8.07 -1.31
N LEU A 83 6.34 -7.13 -1.94
CA LEU A 83 5.80 -5.95 -1.27
C LEU A 83 4.75 -6.31 -0.21
N ILE A 84 3.83 -7.22 -0.54
CA ILE A 84 2.80 -7.73 0.38
C ILE A 84 3.43 -8.38 1.61
N ASN A 85 4.44 -9.23 1.39
CA ASN A 85 5.18 -9.86 2.48
C ASN A 85 5.92 -8.85 3.35
N ARG A 86 6.51 -7.81 2.75
CA ARG A 86 7.18 -6.73 3.48
C ARG A 86 6.21 -5.91 4.32
N LEU A 87 5.04 -5.59 3.79
CA LEU A 87 3.97 -4.92 4.53
C LEU A 87 3.43 -5.77 5.69
N GLY A 88 3.19 -7.05 5.45
CA GLY A 88 2.64 -7.96 6.46
C GLY A 88 3.61 -8.26 7.62
N ASN A 89 4.92 -8.25 7.35
CA ASN A 89 5.94 -8.61 8.31
C ASN A 89 6.72 -7.38 8.79
N ALA A 90 6.62 -7.07 10.08
CA ALA A 90 7.42 -5.98 10.65
C ALA A 90 8.91 -6.34 10.67
N PRO A 91 9.81 -5.41 10.33
CA PRO A 91 11.25 -5.60 10.51
C PRO A 91 11.61 -5.88 11.97
N ARG A 92 12.72 -6.61 12.20
CA ARG A 92 13.25 -6.81 13.56
C ARG A 92 13.58 -5.46 14.20
N GLY A 93 13.15 -5.23 15.44
CA GLY A 93 13.32 -3.96 16.15
C GLY A 93 12.15 -2.99 16.05
N TYR A 94 11.19 -3.26 15.19
CA TYR A 94 10.00 -2.45 14.98
C TYR A 94 9.13 -2.32 16.26
N SER A 95 9.04 -3.40 17.04
CA SER A 95 8.34 -3.41 18.34
C SER A 95 8.98 -2.48 19.36
N ALA A 96 10.30 -2.34 19.34
CA ALA A 96 11.03 -1.51 20.30
C ALA A 96 10.68 -0.02 20.19
N PHE A 97 10.24 0.46 19.03
CA PHE A 97 9.76 1.83 18.86
C PHE A 97 8.48 2.09 19.66
N PHE A 98 7.52 1.20 19.56
CA PHE A 98 6.21 1.36 20.22
C PHE A 98 6.27 1.02 21.72
N ASP A 99 7.28 0.26 22.15
CA ASP A 99 7.49 -0.11 23.55
C ASP A 99 8.17 1.01 24.37
N ARG A 100 8.72 2.05 23.73
CA ARG A 100 9.34 3.17 24.43
C ARG A 100 8.31 3.99 25.21
N GLN A 101 8.62 4.26 26.49
CA GLN A 101 7.72 4.97 27.41
C GLN A 101 7.46 6.43 27.03
N GLN A 102 8.35 7.05 26.25
CA GLN A 102 8.20 8.44 25.78
C GLN A 102 8.52 8.50 24.28
N ILE A 103 7.47 8.41 23.47
CA ILE A 103 7.58 8.78 22.06
C ILE A 103 7.29 10.27 21.97
N ASP A 104 8.22 11.04 21.40
CA ASP A 104 8.01 12.45 21.11
C ASP A 104 6.78 12.63 20.18
N ALA A 105 5.94 13.61 20.51
CA ALA A 105 4.72 13.90 19.75
C ALA A 105 5.01 14.20 18.26
N ALA A 106 6.13 14.90 17.99
CA ALA A 106 6.53 15.22 16.61
C ALA A 106 6.89 13.95 15.81
N ARG A 107 7.49 12.97 16.45
CA ARG A 107 7.84 11.68 15.81
C ARG A 107 6.61 10.82 15.57
N LEU A 108 5.69 10.81 16.49
CA LEU A 108 4.42 10.14 16.32
C LEU A 108 3.64 10.75 15.15
N GLU A 109 3.62 12.07 15.03
CA GLU A 109 3.00 12.78 13.91
C GLU A 109 3.66 12.41 12.57
N ALA A 110 5.00 12.32 12.51
CA ALA A 110 5.70 11.88 11.31
C ALA A 110 5.31 10.46 10.89
N VAL A 111 5.19 9.53 11.84
CA VAL A 111 4.70 8.16 11.53
C VAL A 111 3.27 8.19 10.99
N TYR A 112 2.40 9.00 11.58
CA TYR A 112 1.03 9.19 11.08
C TYR A 112 0.96 9.69 9.65
N GLN A 113 1.79 10.67 9.33
CA GLN A 113 1.85 11.22 7.98
C GLN A 113 2.29 10.14 6.99
N TYR A 114 3.35 9.38 7.30
CA TYR A 114 3.77 8.26 6.47
C TYR A 114 2.70 7.20 6.30
N ASP A 115 1.98 6.87 7.36
CA ASP A 115 0.90 5.88 7.33
C ASP A 115 -0.27 6.33 6.45
N SER A 116 -0.61 7.60 6.51
CA SER A 116 -1.67 8.18 5.68
C SER A 116 -1.29 8.19 4.19
N GLU A 117 -0.04 8.56 3.89
CA GLU A 117 0.49 8.56 2.54
C GLU A 117 0.63 7.13 1.99
N LEU A 118 1.12 6.19 2.80
CA LEU A 118 1.21 4.78 2.43
C LEU A 118 -0.15 4.17 2.10
N LEU A 119 -1.16 4.49 2.89
CA LEU A 119 -2.53 4.04 2.66
C LEU A 119 -3.07 4.56 1.31
N TRP A 120 -2.79 5.84 1.01
CA TRP A 120 -3.16 6.43 -0.28
C TRP A 120 -2.46 5.74 -1.45
N ASP A 121 -1.15 5.56 -1.36
CA ASP A 121 -0.35 4.94 -2.41
C ASP A 121 -0.78 3.49 -2.68
N VAL A 122 -1.07 2.73 -1.62
CA VAL A 122 -1.59 1.35 -1.72
C VAL A 122 -2.96 1.32 -2.40
N GLU A 123 -3.88 2.22 -2.03
CA GLU A 123 -5.21 2.25 -2.64
C GLU A 123 -5.14 2.68 -4.11
N LEU A 124 -4.27 3.63 -4.44
CA LEU A 124 -4.04 4.04 -5.82
C LEU A 124 -3.47 2.90 -6.67
N LEU A 125 -2.47 2.19 -6.15
CA LEU A 125 -1.89 1.01 -6.82
C LEU A 125 -2.94 -0.09 -7.03
N ALA A 126 -3.72 -0.38 -5.99
CA ALA A 126 -4.77 -1.39 -6.06
C ALA A 126 -5.81 -1.06 -7.14
N LYS A 127 -6.25 0.19 -7.23
CA LYS A 127 -7.18 0.65 -8.28
C LYS A 127 -6.57 0.53 -9.67
N LYS A 128 -5.33 0.95 -9.85
CA LYS A 128 -4.63 0.82 -11.15
C LYS A 128 -4.57 -0.64 -11.60
N ILE A 129 -4.31 -1.58 -10.70
CA ILE A 129 -4.33 -3.01 -11.01
C ILE A 129 -5.74 -3.47 -11.41
N GLU A 130 -6.76 -3.08 -10.67
CA GLU A 130 -8.16 -3.43 -10.94
C GLU A 130 -8.64 -2.87 -12.29
N GLU A 131 -8.30 -1.63 -12.60
CA GLU A 131 -8.59 -0.99 -13.88
C GLU A 131 -7.88 -1.73 -15.03
N ALA A 132 -6.60 -2.04 -14.86
CA ALA A 132 -5.83 -2.81 -15.82
C ALA A 132 -6.45 -4.19 -16.08
N VAL A 133 -6.82 -4.90 -15.01
CA VAL A 133 -7.47 -6.21 -15.13
C VAL A 133 -8.81 -6.11 -15.86
N SER A 134 -9.57 -5.03 -15.70
CA SER A 134 -10.89 -4.89 -16.31
C SER A 134 -10.85 -4.53 -17.78
N SER A 135 -9.86 -3.74 -18.23
CA SER A 135 -9.90 -3.06 -19.53
C SER A 135 -8.69 -3.31 -20.44
N ALA A 136 -7.55 -3.81 -19.92
CA ALA A 136 -6.33 -3.87 -20.70
C ALA A 136 -6.38 -4.86 -21.86
N ALA A 137 -6.02 -4.37 -23.05
CA ALA A 137 -5.74 -5.20 -24.21
C ALA A 137 -4.29 -5.71 -24.14
N ALA A 138 -4.04 -6.89 -24.74
CA ALA A 138 -2.71 -7.50 -24.74
C ALA A 138 -1.66 -6.65 -25.50
N ALA A 139 -2.10 -5.89 -26.51
CA ALA A 139 -1.24 -5.00 -27.28
C ALA A 139 -0.62 -3.88 -26.42
N ASP A 140 -1.30 -3.48 -25.34
CA ASP A 140 -0.87 -2.41 -24.45
C ASP A 140 0.00 -2.94 -23.29
N ALA A 141 0.27 -4.24 -23.24
CA ALA A 141 0.96 -4.90 -22.13
C ALA A 141 2.28 -4.21 -21.71
N PRO A 142 3.23 -3.88 -22.62
CA PRO A 142 4.49 -3.28 -22.20
C PRO A 142 4.31 -1.93 -21.51
N SER A 143 3.43 -1.06 -22.06
CA SER A 143 3.14 0.26 -21.47
C SER A 143 2.47 0.13 -20.11
N LEU A 144 1.45 -0.71 -20.02
CA LEU A 144 0.72 -0.98 -18.80
C LEU A 144 1.64 -1.51 -17.68
N PHE A 145 2.51 -2.45 -18.01
CA PHE A 145 3.42 -3.02 -17.00
C PHE A 145 4.49 -2.05 -16.55
N ASN A 146 4.96 -1.16 -17.42
CA ASN A 146 5.84 -0.06 -17.02
C ASN A 146 5.12 0.86 -16.02
N GLU A 147 3.87 1.22 -16.29
CA GLU A 147 3.07 2.06 -15.39
C GLU A 147 2.81 1.38 -14.05
N LEU A 148 2.37 0.13 -14.04
CA LEU A 148 2.11 -0.62 -12.81
C LEU A 148 3.39 -0.86 -12.01
N THR A 149 4.51 -1.15 -12.68
CA THR A 149 5.82 -1.32 -12.05
C THR A 149 6.29 -0.03 -11.39
N ALA A 150 6.09 1.12 -12.04
CA ALA A 150 6.39 2.42 -11.46
C ALA A 150 5.51 2.70 -10.22
N ALA A 151 4.22 2.37 -10.29
CA ALA A 151 3.32 2.52 -9.15
C ALA A 151 3.70 1.60 -7.97
N VAL A 152 4.15 0.38 -8.22
CA VAL A 152 4.70 -0.51 -7.18
C VAL A 152 5.94 0.11 -6.55
N ALA A 153 6.85 0.70 -7.34
CA ALA A 153 8.06 1.35 -6.84
C ALA A 153 7.75 2.50 -5.86
N VAL A 154 6.70 3.29 -6.13
CA VAL A 154 6.26 4.36 -5.20
C VAL A 154 5.88 3.78 -3.84
N VAL A 155 5.10 2.70 -3.80
CA VAL A 155 4.71 2.05 -2.54
C VAL A 155 5.93 1.45 -1.83
N GLU A 156 6.85 0.80 -2.56
CA GLU A 156 8.10 0.24 -2.00
C GLU A 156 8.96 1.32 -1.34
N GLU A 157 9.09 2.49 -1.98
CA GLU A 157 9.84 3.63 -1.45
C GLU A 157 9.17 4.19 -0.19
N ARG A 158 7.83 4.30 -0.19
CA ARG A 158 7.06 4.73 0.98
C ARG A 158 7.25 3.78 2.16
N VAL A 159 7.18 2.48 1.93
CA VAL A 159 7.43 1.46 2.97
C VAL A 159 8.85 1.58 3.52
N ALA A 160 9.85 1.77 2.65
CA ALA A 160 11.25 1.96 3.06
C ALA A 160 11.43 3.24 3.88
N GLY A 161 10.84 4.35 3.48
CA GLY A 161 10.89 5.62 4.20
C GLY A 161 10.29 5.51 5.60
N ARG A 162 9.15 4.84 5.73
CA ARG A 162 8.53 4.56 7.02
C ARG A 162 9.43 3.73 7.94
N GLU A 163 10.02 2.67 7.40
CA GLU A 163 10.95 1.82 8.16
C GLU A 163 12.17 2.61 8.67
N ASN A 164 12.68 3.57 7.90
CA ASN A 164 13.78 4.44 8.30
C ASN A 164 13.35 5.36 9.45
N VAL A 165 12.20 6.03 9.35
CA VAL A 165 11.67 6.88 10.44
C VAL A 165 11.53 6.09 11.75
N LEU A 166 11.18 4.82 11.69
CA LEU A 166 11.05 3.96 12.87
C LEU A 166 12.39 3.43 13.39
N ARG A 167 13.44 3.41 12.57
CA ARG A 167 14.77 2.88 12.93
C ARG A 167 15.70 3.95 13.46
N ASP A 168 15.67 5.16 12.89
CA ASP A 168 16.57 6.27 13.22
C ASP A 168 16.26 6.90 14.60
N LEU A 169 15.69 6.11 15.47
CA LEU A 169 15.25 6.39 16.82
C LEU A 169 15.89 5.47 17.84
#